data_8048f13fcc591627883c89ed280bd56c
#
_entry.id   8048f13fcc591627883c89ed280bd56c
#
_cell.length_a   1.000
_cell.length_b   1.000
_cell.length_c   1.000
_cell.angle_alpha   90.00
_cell.angle_beta   90.00
_cell.angle_gamma   90.00
#
_symmetry.space_group_name_H-M   'P 1'
#
loop_
_entity.id
_entity.type
_entity.pdbx_description
1 polymer ?
#
loop_
_entity_poly.entity_id
_entity_poly.type
_entity_poly.pdbx_seq_one_letter_code
_entity_poly.pdbx_strand_id
1 'polypeptide(L)'
;MIPRPRFPLSAPGAGPKKGSLTTKQALLTLLIAMLISSVAGSIELLSHANNMRQETEQRIQQQLAVVNGAAAEAAFQLNPDLAHQIAYGLFSDSEVAWVSIRDDFGRSLAEYESPEQADSTWLSQYLFGDILHHQTDLAYYMGSDMPEAVVGKIELMLAEGYLTQQFLARIYTVVGVSILEAFILSILVIAFFHLFITRPLLKVHAAITQTDPNHRPVA
;
A
#
# COMPACT_ATOMS: atom_id res chain seq x y z
N MET A 1 54.99 71.00 5.43
CA MET A 1 54.50 69.80 6.15
C MET A 1 53.04 69.66 5.81
N ILE A 2 52.70 68.87 4.76
CA ILE A 2 51.32 68.74 4.22
C ILE A 2 50.80 67.37 4.61
N PRO A 3 49.63 67.25 5.32
CA PRO A 3 49.08 65.95 5.69
C PRO A 3 48.44 65.28 4.49
N ARG A 4 48.77 63.99 4.28
CA ARG A 4 48.16 63.11 3.26
C ARG A 4 46.75 62.67 3.69
N PRO A 5 45.73 62.70 2.81
CA PRO A 5 44.43 62.21 3.11
C PRO A 5 44.46 60.66 3.14
N ARG A 6 43.92 60.08 4.23
CA ARG A 6 43.64 58.63 4.36
C ARG A 6 42.33 58.34 3.64
N PHE A 7 42.40 57.57 2.57
CA PHE A 7 41.22 56.95 1.95
C PHE A 7 40.71 55.81 2.83
N PRO A 8 39.43 55.69 3.12
CA PRO A 8 38.88 54.54 3.82
C PRO A 8 38.90 53.34 2.89
N LEU A 9 39.49 52.24 3.35
CA LEU A 9 39.42 50.92 2.73
C LEU A 9 37.91 50.52 2.72
N SER A 10 37.34 50.49 1.51
CA SER A 10 36.02 49.91 1.31
C SER A 10 36.03 48.42 1.65
N ALA A 11 35.19 48.02 2.57
CA ALA A 11 34.97 46.61 2.90
C ALA A 11 34.59 45.81 1.65
N PRO A 12 35.08 44.55 1.51
CA PRO A 12 34.66 43.71 0.41
C PRO A 12 33.17 43.46 0.51
N GLY A 13 32.41 43.97 -0.48
CA GLY A 13 30.99 43.72 -0.61
C GLY A 13 30.68 42.25 -0.61
N ALA A 14 29.80 41.85 0.29
CA ALA A 14 29.23 40.51 0.31
C ALA A 14 28.55 40.25 -1.04
N GLY A 15 29.21 39.50 -1.87
CA GLY A 15 28.66 39.03 -3.16
C GLY A 15 27.33 38.31 -2.96
N PRO A 16 26.38 38.45 -3.88
CA PRO A 16 25.08 37.81 -3.74
C PRO A 16 25.28 36.30 -3.62
N LYS A 17 24.67 35.71 -2.59
CA LYS A 17 24.63 34.26 -2.37
C LYS A 17 23.97 33.59 -3.59
N LYS A 18 24.75 33.15 -4.54
CA LYS A 18 24.34 32.54 -5.83
C LYS A 18 23.62 31.18 -5.67
N GLY A 19 23.41 30.67 -4.43
CA GLY A 19 22.74 29.41 -4.16
C GLY A 19 21.23 29.47 -4.01
N SER A 20 20.63 30.66 -3.94
CA SER A 20 19.23 30.79 -3.49
C SER A 20 18.18 30.42 -4.55
N LEU A 21 18.40 30.66 -5.82
CA LEU A 21 17.37 30.48 -6.86
C LEU A 21 17.33 29.00 -7.35
N THR A 22 18.47 28.42 -7.64
CA THR A 22 18.61 27.01 -8.05
C THR A 22 18.18 26.06 -6.93
N THR A 23 18.51 26.39 -5.69
CA THR A 23 18.09 25.59 -4.53
C THR A 23 16.57 25.65 -4.32
N LYS A 24 15.95 26.82 -4.50
CA LYS A 24 14.48 26.96 -4.40
C LYS A 24 13.75 26.20 -5.52
N GLN A 25 14.27 26.26 -6.74
CA GLN A 25 13.72 25.50 -7.87
C GLN A 25 13.86 23.99 -7.66
N ALA A 26 15.01 23.52 -7.23
CA ALA A 26 15.23 22.12 -6.93
C ALA A 26 14.30 21.62 -5.82
N LEU A 27 14.11 22.42 -4.75
CA LEU A 27 13.20 22.10 -3.66
C LEU A 27 11.74 22.04 -4.13
N LEU A 28 11.32 23.00 -4.96
CA LEU A 28 9.95 23.03 -5.51
C LEU A 28 9.70 21.81 -6.39
N THR A 29 10.65 21.45 -7.25
CA THR A 29 10.53 20.27 -8.13
C THR A 29 10.47 18.97 -7.32
N LEU A 30 11.28 18.87 -6.26
CA LEU A 30 11.26 17.74 -5.33
C LEU A 30 9.89 17.64 -4.64
N LEU A 31 9.35 18.77 -4.15
CA LEU A 31 8.03 18.80 -3.51
C LEU A 31 6.91 18.36 -4.45
N ILE A 32 6.92 18.84 -5.69
CA ILE A 32 5.93 18.46 -6.70
C ILE A 32 6.06 16.95 -7.03
N ALA A 33 7.28 16.46 -7.23
CA ALA A 33 7.53 15.04 -7.50
C ALA A 33 7.04 14.17 -6.33
N MET A 34 7.35 14.56 -5.09
CA MET A 34 6.91 13.86 -3.89
C MET A 34 5.38 13.85 -3.75
N LEU A 35 4.71 14.96 -4.09
CA LEU A 35 3.26 15.06 -4.05
C LEU A 35 2.62 14.15 -5.11
N ILE A 36 3.14 14.12 -6.33
CA ILE A 36 2.65 13.24 -7.41
C ILE A 36 2.86 11.77 -7.02
N SER A 37 4.04 11.41 -6.53
CA SER A 37 4.34 10.03 -6.08
C SER A 37 3.46 9.62 -4.90
N SER A 38 3.16 10.53 -3.96
CA SER A 38 2.25 10.26 -2.84
C SER A 38 0.84 9.97 -3.31
N VAL A 39 0.32 10.74 -4.26
CA VAL A 39 -1.01 10.53 -4.84
C VAL A 39 -1.06 9.20 -5.60
N ALA A 40 -0.06 8.92 -6.44
CA ALA A 40 0.02 7.68 -7.19
C ALA A 40 0.11 6.46 -6.25
N GLY A 41 0.96 6.51 -5.22
CA GLY A 41 1.08 5.47 -4.21
C GLY A 41 -0.21 5.25 -3.41
N SER A 42 -0.95 6.33 -3.11
CA SER A 42 -2.25 6.21 -2.43
C SER A 42 -3.29 5.49 -3.31
N ILE A 43 -3.34 5.80 -4.60
CA ILE A 43 -4.23 5.13 -5.55
C ILE A 43 -3.86 3.65 -5.68
N GLU A 44 -2.56 3.35 -5.76
CA GLU A 44 -2.06 1.97 -5.84
C GLU A 44 -2.43 1.16 -4.58
N LEU A 45 -2.26 1.74 -3.39
CA LEU A 45 -2.63 1.09 -2.13
C LEU A 45 -4.13 0.81 -2.03
N LEU A 46 -4.99 1.77 -2.42
CA LEU A 46 -6.44 1.57 -2.44
C LEU A 46 -6.84 0.49 -3.45
N SER A 47 -6.27 0.51 -4.65
CA SER A 47 -6.50 -0.52 -5.66
C SER A 47 -6.06 -1.89 -5.17
N HIS A 48 -4.90 -1.97 -4.50
CA HIS A 48 -4.41 -3.22 -3.95
C HIS A 48 -5.31 -3.76 -2.83
N ALA A 49 -5.79 -2.89 -1.93
CA ALA A 49 -6.74 -3.29 -0.88
C ALA A 49 -8.03 -3.86 -1.48
N ASN A 50 -8.58 -3.22 -2.52
CA ASN A 50 -9.78 -3.72 -3.20
C ASN A 50 -9.54 -5.05 -3.90
N ASN A 51 -8.41 -5.21 -4.58
CA ASN A 51 -8.06 -6.47 -5.24
C ASN A 51 -7.89 -7.59 -4.22
N MET A 52 -7.19 -7.33 -3.10
CA MET A 52 -7.00 -8.30 -2.03
C MET A 52 -8.35 -8.75 -1.43
N ARG A 53 -9.28 -7.81 -1.21
CA ARG A 53 -10.65 -8.13 -0.76
C ARG A 53 -11.35 -9.07 -1.74
N GLN A 54 -11.36 -8.75 -3.03
CA GLN A 54 -12.01 -9.55 -4.06
C GLN A 54 -11.37 -10.94 -4.22
N GLU A 55 -10.05 -11.01 -4.20
CA GLU A 55 -9.31 -12.29 -4.29
C GLU A 55 -9.60 -13.19 -3.07
N THR A 56 -9.60 -12.60 -1.87
CA THR A 56 -9.91 -13.34 -0.63
C THR A 56 -11.36 -13.81 -0.66
N GLU A 57 -12.30 -12.95 -0.99
CA GLU A 57 -13.72 -13.32 -1.08
C GLU A 57 -13.98 -14.43 -2.10
N GLN A 58 -13.42 -14.30 -3.31
CA GLN A 58 -13.55 -15.33 -4.35
C GLN A 58 -12.94 -16.67 -3.92
N ARG A 59 -11.79 -16.65 -3.26
CA ARG A 59 -11.11 -17.86 -2.77
C ARG A 59 -11.95 -18.54 -1.69
N ILE A 60 -12.46 -17.81 -0.71
CA ILE A 60 -13.32 -18.36 0.33
C ILE A 60 -14.61 -18.94 -0.24
N GLN A 61 -15.25 -18.23 -1.16
CA GLN A 61 -16.45 -18.75 -1.85
C GLN A 61 -16.16 -20.02 -2.61
N GLN A 62 -15.01 -20.12 -3.29
CA GLN A 62 -14.59 -21.36 -3.98
C GLN A 62 -14.32 -22.49 -3.00
N GLN A 63 -13.64 -22.23 -1.88
CA GLN A 63 -13.39 -23.25 -0.85
C GLN A 63 -14.71 -23.76 -0.26
N LEU A 64 -15.63 -22.84 0.10
CA LEU A 64 -16.95 -23.20 0.60
C LEU A 64 -17.76 -23.99 -0.44
N ALA A 65 -17.74 -23.61 -1.70
CA ALA A 65 -18.41 -24.33 -2.79
C ALA A 65 -17.90 -25.77 -2.95
N VAL A 66 -16.58 -25.98 -2.82
CA VAL A 66 -15.97 -27.31 -2.92
C VAL A 66 -16.42 -28.22 -1.77
N VAL A 67 -16.50 -27.68 -0.55
CA VAL A 67 -16.84 -28.48 0.62
C VAL A 67 -18.35 -28.57 0.89
N ASN A 68 -19.16 -27.72 0.24
CA ASN A 68 -20.62 -27.61 0.50
C ASN A 68 -21.32 -28.95 0.43
N GLY A 69 -21.09 -29.74 -0.64
CA GLY A 69 -21.74 -31.04 -0.80
C GLY A 69 -21.41 -32.03 0.32
N ALA A 70 -20.14 -32.13 0.71
CA ALA A 70 -19.71 -32.99 1.80
C ALA A 70 -20.20 -32.49 3.17
N ALA A 71 -20.19 -31.16 3.38
CA ALA A 71 -20.72 -30.56 4.60
C ALA A 71 -22.25 -30.73 4.72
N ALA A 72 -22.97 -30.61 3.60
CA ALA A 72 -24.40 -30.88 3.55
C ALA A 72 -24.72 -32.35 3.86
N GLU A 73 -23.92 -33.28 3.35
CA GLU A 73 -24.05 -34.70 3.69
C GLU A 73 -23.78 -34.96 5.17
N ALA A 74 -22.73 -34.34 5.73
CA ALA A 74 -22.43 -34.44 7.17
C ALA A 74 -23.57 -33.90 8.04
N ALA A 75 -24.15 -32.78 7.65
CA ALA A 75 -25.29 -32.18 8.36
C ALA A 75 -26.54 -33.03 8.24
N PHE A 76 -26.87 -33.55 7.05
CA PHE A 76 -28.00 -34.39 6.80
C PHE A 76 -27.94 -35.74 7.58
N GLN A 77 -26.77 -36.37 7.58
CA GLN A 77 -26.52 -37.62 8.29
C GLN A 77 -26.29 -37.42 9.79
N LEU A 78 -26.19 -36.18 10.26
CA LEU A 78 -25.78 -35.83 11.62
C LEU A 78 -24.45 -36.51 12.02
N ASN A 79 -23.51 -36.54 11.09
CA ASN A 79 -22.21 -37.19 11.24
C ASN A 79 -21.13 -36.19 11.70
N PRO A 80 -20.79 -36.18 13.01
CA PRO A 80 -19.81 -35.23 13.54
C PRO A 80 -18.40 -35.52 13.06
N ASP A 81 -18.03 -36.78 12.80
CA ASP A 81 -16.68 -37.14 12.36
C ASP A 81 -16.37 -36.54 10.98
N LEU A 82 -17.34 -36.63 10.06
CA LEU A 82 -17.21 -36.02 8.74
C LEU A 82 -17.22 -34.50 8.84
N ALA A 83 -18.10 -33.91 9.68
CA ALA A 83 -18.13 -32.48 9.93
C ALA A 83 -16.80 -31.97 10.49
N HIS A 84 -16.21 -32.69 11.44
CA HIS A 84 -14.89 -32.36 11.99
C HIS A 84 -13.77 -32.42 10.96
N GLN A 85 -13.78 -33.42 10.05
CA GLN A 85 -12.80 -33.49 8.98
C GLN A 85 -12.87 -32.29 8.04
N ILE A 86 -14.07 -31.88 7.66
CA ILE A 86 -14.29 -30.75 6.76
C ILE A 86 -13.90 -29.44 7.46
N ALA A 87 -14.39 -29.23 8.67
CA ALA A 87 -14.09 -28.04 9.44
C ALA A 87 -12.59 -27.91 9.73
N TYR A 88 -11.90 -29.00 10.06
CA TYR A 88 -10.46 -29.00 10.26
C TYR A 88 -9.70 -28.68 8.96
N GLY A 89 -10.17 -29.20 7.81
CA GLY A 89 -9.58 -28.87 6.51
C GLY A 89 -9.64 -27.37 6.21
N LEU A 90 -10.76 -26.71 6.47
CA LEU A 90 -10.91 -25.26 6.32
C LEU A 90 -10.11 -24.49 7.36
N PHE A 91 -10.12 -24.93 8.61
CA PHE A 91 -9.39 -24.31 9.71
C PHE A 91 -7.86 -24.42 9.57
N SER A 92 -7.37 -25.39 8.81
CA SER A 92 -5.93 -25.53 8.53
C SER A 92 -5.36 -24.40 7.67
N ASP A 93 -6.19 -23.58 7.05
CA ASP A 93 -5.77 -22.37 6.38
C ASP A 93 -5.49 -21.28 7.42
N SER A 94 -4.31 -20.70 7.39
CA SER A 94 -3.86 -19.65 8.33
C SER A 94 -4.71 -18.37 8.27
N GLU A 95 -5.55 -18.23 7.23
CA GLU A 95 -6.49 -17.11 7.09
C GLU A 95 -7.78 -17.29 7.89
N VAL A 96 -8.06 -18.52 8.35
CA VAL A 96 -9.29 -18.85 9.07
C VAL A 96 -9.06 -18.81 10.58
N ALA A 97 -9.80 -17.92 11.25
CA ALA A 97 -9.77 -17.80 12.71
C ALA A 97 -10.81 -18.68 13.39
N TRP A 98 -11.95 -18.88 12.74
CA TRP A 98 -13.05 -19.70 13.28
C TRP A 98 -13.86 -20.31 12.17
N VAL A 99 -14.31 -21.55 12.39
CA VAL A 99 -15.23 -22.27 11.50
C VAL A 99 -16.20 -23.08 12.31
N SER A 100 -17.46 -23.06 11.90
CA SER A 100 -18.54 -23.84 12.54
C SER A 100 -19.43 -24.48 11.47
N ILE A 101 -19.76 -25.75 11.65
CA ILE A 101 -20.75 -26.48 10.84
C ILE A 101 -21.91 -26.83 11.77
N ARG A 102 -23.11 -26.38 11.40
CA ARG A 102 -24.33 -26.57 12.19
C ARG A 102 -25.42 -27.22 11.35
N ASP A 103 -26.26 -28.03 12.01
CA ASP A 103 -27.44 -28.59 11.39
C ASP A 103 -28.60 -27.53 11.31
N ASP A 104 -29.73 -27.92 10.70
CA ASP A 104 -30.94 -27.11 10.55
C ASP A 104 -31.61 -26.79 11.90
N PHE A 105 -31.31 -27.54 12.98
CA PHE A 105 -31.75 -27.28 14.35
C PHE A 105 -30.80 -26.35 15.12
N GLY A 106 -29.72 -25.88 14.49
CA GLY A 106 -28.74 -25.02 15.11
C GLY A 106 -27.73 -25.71 16.02
N ARG A 107 -27.68 -27.06 16.03
CA ARG A 107 -26.70 -27.81 16.82
C ARG A 107 -25.36 -27.77 16.11
N SER A 108 -24.28 -27.45 16.83
CA SER A 108 -22.92 -27.52 16.29
C SER A 108 -22.49 -28.97 16.12
N LEU A 109 -22.15 -29.35 14.89
CA LEU A 109 -21.58 -30.65 14.56
C LEU A 109 -20.04 -30.63 14.64
N ALA A 110 -19.46 -29.51 14.27
CA ALA A 110 -18.02 -29.26 14.39
C ALA A 110 -17.78 -27.76 14.59
N GLU A 111 -16.80 -27.43 15.43
CA GLU A 111 -16.38 -26.06 15.68
C GLU A 111 -14.89 -26.02 16.00
N TYR A 112 -14.17 -25.10 15.33
CA TYR A 112 -12.77 -24.85 15.57
C TYR A 112 -12.57 -23.34 15.69
N GLU A 113 -11.78 -22.93 16.68
CA GLU A 113 -11.43 -21.54 16.96
C GLU A 113 -9.94 -21.42 17.24
N SER A 114 -9.32 -20.41 16.64
CA SER A 114 -7.92 -20.10 16.90
C SER A 114 -7.80 -19.33 18.22
N PRO A 115 -6.90 -19.75 19.13
CA PRO A 115 -6.65 -19.01 20.36
C PRO A 115 -5.96 -17.66 20.13
N GLU A 116 -5.34 -17.47 18.99
CA GLU A 116 -4.75 -16.20 18.57
C GLU A 116 -5.81 -15.33 17.90
N GLN A 117 -6.69 -14.73 18.69
CA GLN A 117 -7.37 -13.51 18.25
C GLN A 117 -6.33 -12.41 18.16
N ALA A 118 -5.76 -12.23 16.98
CA ALA A 118 -4.89 -11.11 16.72
C ALA A 118 -5.67 -9.82 17.01
N ASP A 119 -5.04 -8.93 17.78
CA ASP A 119 -5.59 -7.65 18.17
C ASP A 119 -6.27 -6.97 16.98
N SER A 120 -7.59 -6.87 17.02
CA SER A 120 -8.35 -6.16 16.00
C SER A 120 -7.94 -4.70 16.05
N THR A 121 -7.30 -4.24 15.00
CA THR A 121 -6.90 -2.84 14.86
C THR A 121 -8.04 -2.10 14.17
N TRP A 122 -8.32 -0.85 14.53
CA TRP A 122 -9.32 -0.02 13.84
C TRP A 122 -9.13 -0.03 12.31
N LEU A 123 -7.89 -0.21 11.86
CA LEU A 123 -7.52 -0.28 10.45
C LEU A 123 -8.01 -1.57 9.80
N SER A 124 -7.91 -2.71 10.49
CA SER A 124 -8.38 -4.01 9.98
C SER A 124 -9.89 -4.02 9.82
N GLN A 125 -10.59 -3.50 10.80
CA GLN A 125 -12.05 -3.39 10.75
C GLN A 125 -12.53 -2.45 9.65
N TYR A 126 -11.84 -1.33 9.44
CA TYR A 126 -12.16 -0.40 8.35
C TYR A 126 -11.90 -0.99 6.96
N LEU A 127 -10.79 -1.71 6.79
CA LEU A 127 -10.37 -2.25 5.49
C LEU A 127 -11.05 -3.58 5.15
N PHE A 128 -11.29 -4.44 6.13
CA PHE A 128 -11.66 -5.84 5.92
C PHE A 128 -12.95 -6.26 6.64
N GLY A 129 -13.57 -5.38 7.45
CA GLY A 129 -14.70 -5.73 8.29
C GLY A 129 -15.85 -6.47 7.58
N ASP A 130 -16.16 -6.07 6.35
CA ASP A 130 -17.23 -6.64 5.53
C ASP A 130 -16.95 -8.07 5.04
N ILE A 131 -15.67 -8.47 4.95
CA ILE A 131 -15.25 -9.78 4.41
C ILE A 131 -14.79 -10.75 5.49
N LEU A 132 -14.89 -10.38 6.76
CA LEU A 132 -14.41 -11.24 7.85
C LEU A 132 -15.36 -12.41 8.13
N HIS A 133 -16.66 -12.27 7.89
CA HIS A 133 -17.66 -13.26 8.20
C HIS A 133 -18.33 -13.79 6.94
N HIS A 134 -18.23 -15.10 6.73
CA HIS A 134 -18.85 -15.80 5.62
C HIS A 134 -19.80 -16.86 6.16
N GLN A 135 -20.99 -16.90 5.58
CA GLN A 135 -22.00 -17.91 5.87
C GLN A 135 -22.55 -18.47 4.58
N THR A 136 -22.71 -19.79 4.53
CA THR A 136 -23.30 -20.48 3.39
C THR A 136 -24.27 -21.55 3.90
N ASP A 137 -25.45 -21.57 3.31
CA ASP A 137 -26.44 -22.61 3.60
C ASP A 137 -26.00 -23.93 2.97
N LEU A 138 -26.14 -25.01 3.72
CA LEU A 138 -25.86 -26.36 3.31
C LEU A 138 -27.09 -26.99 2.71
N ALA A 139 -27.12 -27.10 1.40
CA ALA A 139 -28.23 -27.65 0.67
C ALA A 139 -27.93 -29.07 0.22
N TYR A 140 -28.80 -29.99 0.60
CA TYR A 140 -28.70 -31.42 0.28
C TYR A 140 -29.69 -31.82 -0.77
N TYR A 141 -29.23 -32.56 -1.78
CA TYR A 141 -30.02 -33.01 -2.89
C TYR A 141 -30.54 -34.45 -2.62
N MET A 142 -31.82 -34.60 -2.37
CA MET A 142 -32.40 -35.90 -1.99
C MET A 142 -32.81 -36.79 -3.18
N GLY A 143 -32.53 -36.37 -4.42
CA GLY A 143 -32.83 -37.13 -5.63
C GLY A 143 -33.54 -36.31 -6.71
N SER A 144 -33.72 -36.90 -7.92
CA SER A 144 -34.14 -36.18 -9.13
C SER A 144 -35.54 -35.52 -9.08
N ASP A 145 -36.38 -35.89 -8.14
CA ASP A 145 -37.76 -35.40 -8.04
C ASP A 145 -38.06 -34.61 -6.76
N MET A 146 -37.08 -34.40 -5.87
CA MET A 146 -37.25 -33.63 -4.65
C MET A 146 -36.53 -32.28 -4.73
N PRO A 147 -37.13 -31.20 -4.21
CA PRO A 147 -36.42 -29.93 -4.13
C PRO A 147 -35.23 -30.04 -3.19
N GLU A 148 -34.20 -29.24 -3.49
CA GLU A 148 -33.06 -29.07 -2.65
C GLU A 148 -33.47 -28.58 -1.25
N ALA A 149 -33.06 -29.30 -0.22
CA ALA A 149 -33.44 -28.96 1.18
C ALA A 149 -32.21 -28.37 1.90
N VAL A 150 -32.40 -27.25 2.57
CA VAL A 150 -31.38 -26.69 3.46
C VAL A 150 -31.32 -27.56 4.71
N VAL A 151 -30.17 -28.20 4.95
CA VAL A 151 -29.96 -29.17 6.03
C VAL A 151 -29.05 -28.64 7.12
N GLY A 152 -28.56 -27.44 6.97
CA GLY A 152 -27.66 -26.79 7.92
C GLY A 152 -26.99 -25.56 7.34
N LYS A 153 -25.96 -25.10 8.02
CA LYS A 153 -25.13 -23.96 7.60
C LYS A 153 -23.67 -24.14 8.00
N ILE A 154 -22.80 -23.59 7.18
CA ILE A 154 -21.40 -23.44 7.48
C ILE A 154 -21.10 -21.96 7.68
N GLU A 155 -20.42 -21.64 8.76
CA GLU A 155 -19.99 -20.29 9.11
C GLU A 155 -18.47 -20.28 9.25
N LEU A 156 -17.85 -19.25 8.69
CA LEU A 156 -16.39 -19.09 8.68
C LEU A 156 -16.05 -17.65 9.00
N MET A 157 -15.06 -17.44 9.86
CA MET A 157 -14.52 -16.13 10.19
C MET A 157 -13.03 -16.09 9.86
N LEU A 158 -12.64 -15.05 9.14
CA LEU A 158 -11.23 -14.84 8.76
C LEU A 158 -10.44 -14.19 9.90
N ALA A 159 -9.15 -14.48 9.95
CA ALA A 159 -8.20 -13.92 10.90
C ALA A 159 -7.84 -12.48 10.50
N GLU A 160 -8.40 -11.48 11.21
CA GLU A 160 -8.12 -10.06 10.97
C GLU A 160 -6.61 -9.75 10.99
N GLY A 161 -5.89 -10.32 11.94
CA GLY A 161 -4.45 -10.08 12.11
C GLY A 161 -3.63 -10.55 10.92
N TYR A 162 -3.98 -11.70 10.34
CA TYR A 162 -3.28 -12.25 9.19
C TYR A 162 -3.46 -11.34 7.96
N LEU A 163 -4.70 -10.93 7.66
CA LEU A 163 -4.99 -10.03 6.54
C LEU A 163 -4.30 -8.67 6.71
N THR A 164 -4.33 -8.13 7.92
CA THR A 164 -3.68 -6.87 8.24
C THR A 164 -2.17 -6.96 8.10
N GLN A 165 -1.54 -8.05 8.56
CA GLN A 165 -0.11 -8.25 8.44
C GLN A 165 0.35 -8.35 6.99
N GLN A 166 -0.38 -9.09 6.15
CA GLN A 166 -0.12 -9.16 4.71
C GLN A 166 -0.24 -7.79 4.05
N PHE A 167 -1.28 -7.04 4.38
CA PHE A 167 -1.50 -5.70 3.86
C PHE A 167 -0.39 -4.73 4.28
N LEU A 168 0.00 -4.73 5.56
CA LEU A 168 1.10 -3.90 6.06
C LEU A 168 2.44 -4.24 5.39
N ALA A 169 2.75 -5.51 5.21
CA ALA A 169 3.96 -5.93 4.50
C ALA A 169 4.00 -5.36 3.07
N ARG A 170 2.85 -5.32 2.40
CA ARG A 170 2.73 -4.71 1.08
C ARG A 170 2.89 -3.19 1.12
N ILE A 171 2.29 -2.52 2.11
CA ILE A 171 2.48 -1.07 2.33
C ILE A 171 3.96 -0.73 2.46
N TYR A 172 4.70 -1.44 3.29
CA TYR A 172 6.15 -1.20 3.46
C TYR A 172 6.91 -1.36 2.15
N THR A 173 6.54 -2.33 1.33
CA THR A 173 7.16 -2.52 0.02
C THR A 173 6.86 -1.36 -0.93
N VAL A 174 5.59 -0.98 -1.06
CA VAL A 174 5.15 0.11 -1.95
C VAL A 174 5.76 1.44 -1.51
N VAL A 175 5.72 1.76 -0.22
CA VAL A 175 6.31 2.99 0.32
C VAL A 175 7.82 3.00 0.12
N GLY A 176 8.51 1.89 0.37
CA GLY A 176 9.95 1.77 0.16
C GLY A 176 10.35 2.01 -1.31
N VAL A 177 9.64 1.39 -2.24
CA VAL A 177 9.86 1.58 -3.69
C VAL A 177 9.58 3.03 -4.10
N SER A 178 8.48 3.62 -3.62
CA SER A 178 8.12 5.02 -3.93
C SER A 178 9.16 6.02 -3.42
N ILE A 179 9.71 5.80 -2.24
CA ILE A 179 10.80 6.64 -1.69
C ILE A 179 12.06 6.51 -2.56
N LEU A 180 12.42 5.29 -2.95
CA LEU A 180 13.58 5.03 -3.80
C LEU A 180 13.41 5.69 -5.18
N GLU A 181 12.23 5.56 -5.79
CA GLU A 181 11.89 6.18 -7.06
C GLU A 181 11.97 7.71 -6.98
N ALA A 182 11.38 8.32 -5.95
CA ALA A 182 11.44 9.77 -5.73
C ALA A 182 12.88 10.25 -5.57
N PHE A 183 13.73 9.48 -4.91
CA PHE A 183 15.15 9.79 -4.73
C PHE A 183 15.92 9.75 -6.06
N ILE A 184 15.73 8.71 -6.87
CA ILE A 184 16.34 8.56 -8.20
C ILE A 184 15.88 9.70 -9.11
N LEU A 185 14.59 9.99 -9.16
CA LEU A 185 14.01 11.07 -9.96
C LEU A 185 14.57 12.43 -9.56
N SER A 186 14.73 12.68 -8.26
CA SER A 186 15.34 13.90 -7.75
C SER A 186 16.78 14.08 -8.24
N ILE A 187 17.59 13.03 -8.18
CA ILE A 187 18.98 13.06 -8.68
C ILE A 187 19.01 13.34 -10.17
N LEU A 188 18.15 12.66 -10.96
CA LEU A 188 18.06 12.86 -12.40
C LEU A 188 17.68 14.29 -12.76
N VAL A 189 16.70 14.87 -12.08
CA VAL A 189 16.25 16.25 -12.29
C VAL A 189 17.39 17.23 -11.96
N ILE A 190 18.05 17.05 -10.82
CA ILE A 190 19.19 17.90 -10.43
C ILE A 190 20.33 17.80 -11.46
N ALA A 191 20.66 16.59 -11.91
CA ALA A 191 21.69 16.37 -12.93
C ALA A 191 21.32 17.03 -14.27
N PHE A 192 20.05 16.88 -14.69
CA PHE A 192 19.54 17.50 -15.90
C PHE A 192 19.64 19.03 -15.84
N PHE A 193 19.17 19.65 -14.77
CA PHE A 193 19.30 21.10 -14.57
C PHE A 193 20.74 21.57 -14.55
N HIS A 194 21.62 20.82 -13.90
CA HIS A 194 23.03 21.16 -13.85
C HIS A 194 23.71 21.08 -15.24
N LEU A 195 23.42 20.03 -16.00
CA LEU A 195 24.04 19.82 -17.32
C LEU A 195 23.48 20.78 -18.40
N PHE A 196 22.15 20.96 -18.44
CA PHE A 196 21.50 21.67 -19.55
C PHE A 196 21.26 23.15 -19.27
N ILE A 197 21.19 23.57 -18.02
CA ILE A 197 20.89 24.97 -17.67
C ILE A 197 22.08 25.64 -17.00
N THR A 198 22.64 25.04 -15.96
CA THR A 198 23.67 25.70 -15.16
C THR A 198 25.00 25.83 -15.91
N ARG A 199 25.42 24.75 -16.59
CA ARG A 199 26.68 24.77 -17.38
C ARG A 199 26.67 25.75 -18.54
N PRO A 200 25.66 25.81 -19.42
CA PRO A 200 25.60 26.79 -20.51
C PRO A 200 25.53 28.23 -20.00
N LEU A 201 24.75 28.51 -18.96
CA LEU A 201 24.64 29.84 -18.37
C LEU A 201 25.97 30.34 -17.80
N LEU A 202 26.73 29.47 -17.13
CA LEU A 202 28.07 29.80 -16.63
C LEU A 202 29.06 30.11 -17.75
N LYS A 203 28.97 29.41 -18.88
CA LYS A 203 29.81 29.66 -20.05
C LYS A 203 29.50 31.01 -20.69
N VAL A 204 28.22 31.37 -20.84
CA VAL A 204 27.80 32.67 -21.37
C VAL A 204 28.21 33.80 -20.41
N HIS A 205 28.07 33.64 -19.12
CA HIS A 205 28.47 34.62 -18.12
C HIS A 205 30.02 34.83 -18.12
N ALA A 206 30.80 33.76 -18.26
CA ALA A 206 32.23 33.85 -18.36
C ALA A 206 32.69 34.55 -19.67
N ALA A 207 31.96 34.31 -20.79
CA ALA A 207 32.24 35.00 -22.04
C ALA A 207 31.94 36.49 -21.97
N ILE A 208 30.88 36.92 -21.32
CA ILE A 208 30.51 38.34 -21.14
C ILE A 208 31.50 39.06 -20.22
N THR A 209 31.98 38.42 -19.16
CA THR A 209 32.95 39.01 -18.23
C THR A 209 34.35 39.10 -18.83
N GLN A 210 34.71 38.28 -19.82
CA GLN A 210 35.95 38.37 -20.53
C GLN A 210 35.97 39.43 -21.66
N THR A 211 34.79 39.91 -22.10
CA THR A 211 34.66 40.86 -23.20
C THR A 211 34.75 42.32 -22.75
N ASP A 212 34.72 42.61 -21.44
CA ASP A 212 34.82 44.00 -20.92
C ASP A 212 35.99 44.26 -19.97
N PRO A 213 37.24 44.28 -20.46
CA PRO A 213 38.32 44.92 -19.73
C PRO A 213 38.80 46.26 -20.32
N ASN A 214 38.33 46.71 -21.49
CA ASN A 214 39.04 47.87 -22.07
C ASN A 214 38.26 48.67 -23.14
N HIS A 215 37.08 49.15 -22.84
CA HIS A 215 36.51 50.27 -23.59
C HIS A 215 36.57 51.53 -22.71
N ARG A 216 37.77 52.13 -22.65
CA ARG A 216 37.88 53.58 -22.37
C ARG A 216 37.68 54.32 -23.71
N PRO A 217 36.72 55.23 -23.85
CA PRO A 217 36.71 56.16 -24.94
C PRO A 217 37.90 57.09 -24.75
N VAL A 218 38.78 57.15 -25.71
CA VAL A 218 39.81 58.18 -25.85
C VAL A 218 39.06 59.41 -26.35
N ALA A 219 39.09 60.48 -25.52
CA ALA A 219 38.64 61.81 -25.91
C ALA A 219 39.64 62.47 -26.86
#